data_f6d9c58fd839dbc966d35cc2c8488095
#
_entry.id   f6d9c58fd839dbc966d35cc2c8488095
#
_cell.length_a   1.000
_cell.length_b   1.000
_cell.length_c   1.000
_cell.angle_alpha   90.00
_cell.angle_beta   90.00
_cell.angle_gamma   90.00
#
_symmetry.space_group_name_H-M   'P 1'
#
loop_
_entity.id
_entity.type
_entity.pdbx_description
1 polymer ?
#
loop_
_entity_poly.entity_id
_entity_poly.type
_entity_poly.pdbx_seq_one_letter_code
_entity_poly.pdbx_strand_id
1 'polypeptide(L)'
;MNPELSNFAARLREFIVVGDDVRSLQSKSENGANNEPPHVGSYSKNYNELALELFALQFKYNAAYRKICEARQFTPATVKDWSQIPAVPASTFKELELTSIPPQERTAIFHSSGTTEQKPSRHFHCAESLAVYEASLWSWFQQNCGLRIADCELICLTPPPEQVPHSSLVHMFETVRHKSGGASVPASRSAFLGKLADDGAWTLDFEATLAALHESLATRHPSLLLGTAFSFVHLLDYL
;
A
#
# COMPACT_ATOMS: atom_id res chain seq x y z
N MET A 1 4.50 3.49 19.97
CA MET A 1 3.19 2.78 19.86
C MET A 1 2.96 1.91 21.09
N ASN A 2 1.72 1.64 21.46
CA ASN A 2 1.40 0.71 22.54
C ASN A 2 2.07 -0.65 22.30
N PRO A 3 2.69 -1.31 23.33
CA PRO A 3 3.41 -2.58 23.14
C PRO A 3 2.58 -3.71 22.51
N GLU A 4 1.28 -3.79 22.77
CA GLU A 4 0.41 -4.80 22.16
C GLU A 4 0.25 -4.55 20.65
N LEU A 5 0.05 -3.30 20.24
CA LEU A 5 -0.04 -2.93 18.83
C LEU A 5 1.29 -3.11 18.11
N SER A 6 2.42 -2.77 18.76
CA SER A 6 3.76 -2.99 18.18
C SER A 6 4.04 -4.49 17.97
N ASN A 7 3.71 -5.32 18.94
CA ASN A 7 3.88 -6.77 18.84
C ASN A 7 3.01 -7.36 17.72
N PHE A 8 1.74 -6.93 17.66
CA PHE A 8 0.85 -7.34 16.57
C PHE A 8 1.39 -6.94 15.20
N ALA A 9 1.84 -5.69 15.03
CA ALA A 9 2.40 -5.20 13.77
C ALA A 9 3.64 -5.99 13.34
N ALA A 10 4.51 -6.37 14.28
CA ALA A 10 5.70 -7.18 13.99
C ALA A 10 5.31 -8.57 13.48
N ARG A 11 4.37 -9.26 14.15
CA ARG A 11 3.88 -10.59 13.73
C ARG A 11 3.13 -10.54 12.39
N LEU A 12 2.34 -9.49 12.16
CA LEU A 12 1.64 -9.30 10.90
C LEU A 12 2.63 -9.11 9.73
N ARG A 13 3.70 -8.33 9.93
CA ARG A 13 4.78 -8.20 8.94
C ARG A 13 5.45 -9.53 8.64
N GLU A 14 5.79 -10.30 9.67
CA GLU A 14 6.38 -11.63 9.51
C GLU A 14 5.43 -12.55 8.71
N PHE A 15 4.14 -12.56 9.04
CA PHE A 15 3.12 -13.33 8.32
C PHE A 15 3.03 -12.92 6.84
N ILE A 16 3.10 -11.63 6.52
CA ILE A 16 3.09 -11.12 5.14
C ILE A 16 4.32 -11.64 4.38
N VAL A 17 5.53 -11.48 4.94
CA VAL A 17 6.78 -11.86 4.29
C VAL A 17 6.91 -13.37 4.11
N VAL A 18 6.62 -14.15 5.15
CA VAL A 18 6.69 -15.63 5.09
C VAL A 18 5.63 -16.20 4.16
N GLY A 19 4.42 -15.61 4.12
CA GLY A 19 3.37 -16.01 3.19
C GLY A 19 3.80 -15.87 1.72
N ASP A 20 4.63 -14.90 1.40
CA ASP A 20 5.19 -14.69 0.07
C ASP A 20 6.25 -15.73 -0.30
N ASP A 21 7.14 -16.07 0.61
CA ASP A 21 8.16 -17.09 0.35
C ASP A 21 7.54 -18.45 0.01
N VAL A 22 6.48 -18.83 0.73
CA VAL A 22 5.74 -20.08 0.47
C VAL A 22 5.04 -20.06 -0.88
N ARG A 23 4.40 -18.96 -1.26
CA ARG A 23 3.74 -18.81 -2.57
C ARG A 23 4.75 -18.79 -3.72
N SER A 24 5.90 -18.14 -3.55
CA SER A 24 6.96 -18.09 -4.55
C SER A 24 7.59 -19.46 -4.83
N LEU A 25 7.66 -20.35 -3.83
CA LEU A 25 8.10 -21.72 -3.97
C LEU A 25 7.08 -22.58 -4.71
N GLN A 26 5.77 -22.33 -4.53
CA GLN A 26 4.70 -23.05 -5.22
C GLN A 26 4.65 -22.74 -6.71
N SER A 27 4.79 -21.47 -7.12
CA SER A 27 4.80 -21.07 -8.54
C SER A 27 5.96 -21.67 -9.33
N LYS A 28 7.06 -22.05 -8.67
CA LYS A 28 8.19 -22.76 -9.28
C LYS A 28 7.97 -24.28 -9.39
N SER A 29 7.04 -24.83 -8.61
CA SER A 29 6.73 -26.27 -8.56
C SER A 29 5.69 -26.72 -9.59
N GLU A 30 4.86 -25.80 -10.11
CA GLU A 30 3.77 -26.14 -11.04
C GLU A 30 4.23 -26.56 -12.45
N ASN A 31 5.53 -26.56 -12.73
CA ASN A 31 6.10 -27.12 -13.97
C ASN A 31 6.43 -28.63 -13.90
N GLY A 32 6.02 -29.34 -12.88
CA GLY A 32 6.22 -30.79 -12.80
C GLY A 32 5.49 -31.46 -11.65
N ALA A 33 4.50 -32.28 -11.99
CA ALA A 33 3.85 -33.34 -11.21
C ALA A 33 2.84 -32.93 -10.11
N ASN A 34 1.65 -33.56 -10.20
CA ASN A 34 0.57 -33.69 -9.26
C ASN A 34 1.00 -33.62 -7.77
N ASN A 35 0.83 -32.47 -7.14
CA ASN A 35 0.76 -32.37 -5.70
C ASN A 35 -0.36 -31.38 -5.35
N GLU A 36 -1.31 -31.83 -4.53
CA GLU A 36 -2.34 -30.97 -3.95
C GLU A 36 -1.69 -29.76 -3.27
N PRO A 37 -2.27 -28.55 -3.44
CA PRO A 37 -1.73 -27.37 -2.77
C PRO A 37 -1.78 -27.56 -1.26
N PRO A 38 -0.70 -27.22 -0.49
CA PRO A 38 -0.73 -27.35 0.94
C PRO A 38 -1.80 -26.43 1.52
N HIS A 39 -2.85 -27.04 2.03
CA HIS A 39 -3.87 -26.52 2.92
C HIS A 39 -4.23 -25.02 2.85
N VAL A 40 -5.09 -24.66 1.91
CA VAL A 40 -5.89 -23.41 1.96
C VAL A 40 -6.52 -23.23 3.36
N GLY A 41 -6.83 -24.31 4.07
CA GLY A 41 -7.36 -24.30 5.44
C GLY A 41 -6.42 -23.71 6.51
N SER A 42 -5.10 -23.82 6.35
CA SER A 42 -4.15 -23.23 7.32
C SER A 42 -4.08 -21.71 7.20
N TYR A 43 -4.12 -21.17 6.00
CA TYR A 43 -4.10 -19.72 5.77
C TYR A 43 -5.41 -19.05 6.23
N SER A 44 -6.56 -19.68 5.99
CA SER A 44 -7.84 -19.14 6.43
C SER A 44 -7.97 -19.11 7.98
N LYS A 45 -7.43 -20.10 8.67
CA LYS A 45 -7.41 -20.13 10.14
C LYS A 45 -6.51 -19.01 10.69
N ASN A 46 -5.29 -18.89 10.17
CA ASN A 46 -4.35 -17.84 10.59
C ASN A 46 -4.89 -16.44 10.27
N TYR A 47 -5.56 -16.25 9.12
CA TYR A 47 -6.20 -14.99 8.78
C TYR A 47 -7.31 -14.63 9.74
N ASN A 48 -8.20 -15.57 10.07
CA ASN A 48 -9.29 -15.33 11.03
C ASN A 48 -8.77 -14.94 12.41
N GLU A 49 -7.75 -15.63 12.91
CA GLU A 49 -7.12 -15.34 14.20
C GLU A 49 -6.51 -13.93 14.21
N LEU A 50 -5.74 -13.56 13.18
CA LEU A 50 -5.15 -12.22 13.06
C LEU A 50 -6.22 -11.12 12.92
N ALA A 51 -7.28 -11.37 12.16
CA ALA A 51 -8.37 -10.41 11.99
C ALA A 51 -9.13 -10.17 13.30
N LEU A 52 -9.44 -11.22 14.06
CA LEU A 52 -10.09 -11.12 15.36
C LEU A 52 -9.20 -10.44 16.40
N GLU A 53 -7.91 -10.71 16.40
CA GLU A 53 -6.96 -10.03 17.28
C GLU A 53 -6.87 -8.54 16.92
N LEU A 54 -6.75 -8.19 15.63
CA LEU A 54 -6.78 -6.79 15.20
C LEU A 54 -8.07 -6.10 15.61
N PHE A 55 -9.21 -6.76 15.47
CA PHE A 55 -10.49 -6.24 15.91
C PHE A 55 -10.48 -5.93 17.42
N ALA A 56 -9.99 -6.86 18.24
CA ALA A 56 -9.90 -6.65 19.68
C ALA A 56 -8.98 -5.47 20.05
N LEU A 57 -7.84 -5.32 19.36
CA LEU A 57 -6.93 -4.19 19.53
C LEU A 57 -7.55 -2.86 19.09
N GLN A 58 -8.24 -2.84 17.94
CA GLN A 58 -8.96 -1.65 17.48
C GLN A 58 -10.11 -1.29 18.43
N PHE A 59 -10.86 -2.26 18.90
CA PHE A 59 -11.91 -2.03 19.90
C PHE A 59 -11.33 -1.45 21.22
N LYS A 60 -10.17 -1.91 21.64
CA LYS A 60 -9.50 -1.45 22.87
C LYS A 60 -8.92 -0.04 22.73
N TYR A 61 -8.24 0.26 21.60
CA TYR A 61 -7.41 1.45 21.47
C TYR A 61 -7.96 2.53 20.53
N ASN A 62 -8.97 2.22 19.70
CA ASN A 62 -9.64 3.18 18.83
C ASN A 62 -11.01 3.55 19.43
N ALA A 63 -11.04 4.63 20.20
CA ALA A 63 -12.24 5.03 20.93
C ALA A 63 -13.44 5.33 20.02
N ALA A 64 -13.21 5.90 18.83
CA ALA A 64 -14.27 6.20 17.87
C ALA A 64 -14.86 4.90 17.29
N TYR A 65 -14.00 3.94 16.91
CA TYR A 65 -14.44 2.63 16.40
C TYR A 65 -15.18 1.83 17.48
N ARG A 66 -14.67 1.83 18.72
CA ARG A 66 -15.34 1.17 19.84
C ARG A 66 -16.77 1.68 20.04
N LYS A 67 -17.00 2.99 20.02
CA LYS A 67 -18.34 3.56 20.13
C LYS A 67 -19.30 3.07 19.03
N ILE A 68 -18.79 2.93 17.80
CA ILE A 68 -19.56 2.40 16.67
C ILE A 68 -19.92 0.93 16.92
N CYS A 69 -18.95 0.13 17.39
CA CYS A 69 -19.18 -1.28 17.69
C CYS A 69 -20.19 -1.47 18.84
N GLU A 70 -20.02 -0.73 19.95
CA GLU A 70 -20.92 -0.78 21.11
C GLU A 70 -22.36 -0.40 20.74
N ALA A 71 -22.53 0.65 19.94
CA ALA A 71 -23.86 1.05 19.46
C ALA A 71 -24.56 -0.02 18.61
N ARG A 72 -23.78 -0.95 18.00
CA ARG A 72 -24.28 -2.09 17.24
C ARG A 72 -24.23 -3.40 18.01
N GLN A 73 -23.90 -3.36 19.30
CA GLN A 73 -23.78 -4.52 20.21
C GLN A 73 -22.71 -5.55 19.78
N PHE A 74 -21.68 -5.12 19.04
CA PHE A 74 -20.54 -5.95 18.69
C PHE A 74 -19.38 -5.71 19.66
N THR A 75 -18.84 -6.79 20.18
CA THR A 75 -17.68 -6.78 21.09
C THR A 75 -16.72 -7.91 20.72
N PRO A 76 -15.45 -7.89 21.17
CA PRO A 76 -14.56 -9.03 20.98
C PRO A 76 -15.08 -10.35 21.58
N ALA A 77 -16.02 -10.28 22.55
CA ALA A 77 -16.64 -11.46 23.11
C ALA A 77 -17.74 -12.04 22.22
N THR A 78 -18.43 -11.22 21.41
CA THR A 78 -19.56 -11.64 20.56
C THR A 78 -19.14 -11.99 19.14
N VAL A 79 -18.09 -11.36 18.60
CA VAL A 79 -17.55 -11.59 17.25
C VAL A 79 -16.63 -12.81 17.28
N LYS A 80 -16.94 -13.85 16.50
CA LYS A 80 -16.23 -15.14 16.49
C LYS A 80 -15.58 -15.45 15.13
N ASP A 81 -15.93 -14.70 14.11
CA ASP A 81 -15.43 -14.86 12.76
C ASP A 81 -15.16 -13.49 12.14
N TRP A 82 -14.13 -13.40 11.31
CA TRP A 82 -13.71 -12.15 10.64
C TRP A 82 -14.84 -11.48 9.86
N SER A 83 -15.73 -12.27 9.25
CA SER A 83 -16.87 -11.75 8.48
C SER A 83 -17.91 -11.02 9.33
N GLN A 84 -17.88 -11.23 10.64
CA GLN A 84 -18.75 -10.55 11.64
C GLN A 84 -18.16 -9.22 12.13
N ILE A 85 -16.89 -8.91 11.79
CA ILE A 85 -16.26 -7.66 12.25
C ILE A 85 -17.01 -6.47 11.65
N PRO A 86 -17.48 -5.51 12.47
CA PRO A 86 -18.27 -4.38 11.99
C PRO A 86 -17.46 -3.50 11.04
N ALA A 87 -17.87 -3.45 9.78
CA ALA A 87 -17.35 -2.48 8.82
C ALA A 87 -17.93 -1.09 9.11
N VAL A 88 -17.15 -0.05 8.78
CA VAL A 88 -17.59 1.34 8.81
C VAL A 88 -17.59 1.91 7.38
N PRO A 89 -18.53 2.81 7.04
CA PRO A 89 -18.51 3.50 5.76
C PRO A 89 -17.20 4.28 5.57
N ALA A 90 -16.66 4.31 4.36
CA ALA A 90 -15.43 5.05 4.06
C ALA A 90 -15.54 6.55 4.38
N SER A 91 -16.75 7.14 4.27
CA SER A 91 -17.03 8.52 4.67
C SER A 91 -16.75 8.81 6.15
N THR A 92 -16.81 7.79 7.01
CA THR A 92 -16.52 7.94 8.45
C THR A 92 -15.10 8.45 8.71
N PHE A 93 -14.12 8.10 7.86
CA PHE A 93 -12.74 8.60 7.94
C PHE A 93 -12.60 10.09 7.61
N LYS A 94 -13.63 10.70 7.02
CA LYS A 94 -13.69 12.15 6.82
C LYS A 94 -14.09 12.88 8.10
N GLU A 95 -15.01 12.28 8.86
CA GLU A 95 -15.66 12.92 10.01
C GLU A 95 -14.95 12.59 11.34
N LEU A 96 -14.48 11.35 11.49
CA LEU A 96 -13.90 10.86 12.73
C LEU A 96 -12.42 10.52 12.58
N GLU A 97 -11.67 10.73 13.65
CA GLU A 97 -10.33 10.15 13.78
C GLU A 97 -10.44 8.67 14.14
N LEU A 98 -10.54 7.81 13.10
CA LEU A 98 -10.55 6.36 13.28
C LEU A 98 -9.11 5.84 13.34
N THR A 99 -8.47 6.01 14.49
CA THR A 99 -7.09 5.58 14.70
C THR A 99 -6.86 5.12 16.13
N SER A 100 -5.98 4.14 16.31
CA SER A 100 -5.43 3.70 17.59
C SER A 100 -4.07 4.33 17.91
N ILE A 101 -3.57 5.22 17.02
CA ILE A 101 -2.25 5.85 17.14
C ILE A 101 -2.38 7.22 17.80
N PRO A 102 -1.76 7.44 18.98
CA PRO A 102 -1.77 8.73 19.65
C PRO A 102 -1.14 9.83 18.77
N PRO A 103 -1.59 11.10 18.86
CA PRO A 103 -1.11 12.18 18.01
C PRO A 103 0.42 12.33 17.96
N GLN A 104 1.10 12.17 19.11
CA GLN A 104 2.55 12.30 19.24
C GLN A 104 3.37 11.18 18.58
N GLU A 105 2.72 10.08 18.20
CA GLU A 105 3.36 8.92 17.56
C GLU A 105 3.09 8.86 16.05
N ARG A 106 2.31 9.79 15.52
CA ARG A 106 1.95 9.85 14.10
C ARG A 106 3.10 10.40 13.29
N THR A 107 3.64 9.60 12.40
CA THR A 107 4.78 9.96 11.53
C THR A 107 4.35 10.29 10.11
N ALA A 108 3.19 9.78 9.66
CA ALA A 108 2.62 10.07 8.35
C ALA A 108 1.10 10.15 8.41
N ILE A 109 0.52 10.94 7.51
CA ILE A 109 -0.93 11.07 7.31
C ILE A 109 -1.19 10.99 5.82
N PHE A 110 -1.98 10.01 5.39
CA PHE A 110 -2.44 9.93 4.01
C PHE A 110 -3.86 10.48 3.88
N HIS A 111 -4.10 11.18 2.78
CA HIS A 111 -5.38 11.77 2.45
C HIS A 111 -5.99 11.09 1.22
N SER A 112 -7.31 10.93 1.21
CA SER A 112 -8.02 10.60 -0.03
C SER A 112 -8.18 11.85 -0.91
N SER A 113 -8.46 11.64 -2.21
CA SER A 113 -8.60 12.72 -3.20
C SER A 113 -9.76 13.70 -2.97
N GLY A 114 -10.62 13.47 -1.99
CA GLY A 114 -11.65 14.44 -1.57
C GLY A 114 -12.68 14.88 -2.61
N THR A 115 -12.91 14.10 -3.67
CA THR A 115 -13.64 14.49 -4.88
C THR A 115 -15.10 14.92 -4.68
N THR A 116 -15.75 14.56 -3.58
CA THR A 116 -17.21 14.80 -3.44
C THR A 116 -17.59 15.97 -2.54
N GLU A 117 -16.73 16.37 -1.58
CA GLU A 117 -17.07 17.39 -0.58
C GLU A 117 -15.89 18.26 -0.17
N GLN A 118 -14.81 18.25 -0.92
CA GLN A 118 -13.54 18.96 -0.63
C GLN A 118 -12.87 18.58 0.73
N LYS A 119 -13.47 17.64 1.48
CA LYS A 119 -12.93 17.17 2.75
C LYS A 119 -12.30 15.79 2.58
N PRO A 120 -10.96 15.68 2.60
CA PRO A 120 -10.28 14.40 2.44
C PRO A 120 -10.47 13.52 3.68
N SER A 121 -10.50 12.19 3.49
CA SER A 121 -10.34 11.27 4.61
C SER A 121 -8.88 11.30 5.10
N ARG A 122 -8.67 11.01 6.38
CA ARG A 122 -7.36 11.03 7.01
C ARG A 122 -7.00 9.65 7.54
N HIS A 123 -5.86 9.13 7.09
CA HIS A 123 -5.32 7.85 7.51
C HIS A 123 -3.97 8.07 8.17
N PHE A 124 -3.92 7.83 9.47
CA PHE A 124 -2.75 8.10 10.30
C PHE A 124 -1.84 6.87 10.40
N HIS A 125 -0.55 7.09 10.26
CA HIS A 125 0.46 6.06 10.41
C HIS A 125 1.51 6.44 11.46
N CYS A 126 2.00 5.45 12.18
CA CYS A 126 3.27 5.48 12.89
C CYS A 126 4.31 4.66 12.12
N ALA A 127 5.56 4.64 12.55
CA ALA A 127 6.62 3.91 11.87
C ALA A 127 6.29 2.42 11.68
N GLU A 128 5.72 1.77 12.70
CA GLU A 128 5.39 0.35 12.64
C GLU A 128 4.20 0.04 11.70
N SER A 129 3.14 0.84 11.73
CA SER A 129 2.00 0.65 10.82
C SER A 129 2.37 0.97 9.37
N LEU A 130 3.25 1.94 9.15
CA LEU A 130 3.79 2.25 7.84
C LEU A 130 4.65 1.09 7.31
N ALA A 131 5.48 0.50 8.18
CA ALA A 131 6.27 -0.68 7.81
C ALA A 131 5.42 -1.92 7.47
N VAL A 132 4.24 -2.10 8.09
CA VAL A 132 3.27 -3.13 7.69
C VAL A 132 2.69 -2.82 6.30
N TYR A 133 2.30 -1.56 6.06
CA TYR A 133 1.80 -1.11 4.77
C TYR A 133 2.83 -1.36 3.65
N GLU A 134 4.09 -0.94 3.86
CA GLU A 134 5.19 -1.13 2.91
C GLU A 134 5.55 -2.60 2.66
N ALA A 135 5.50 -3.45 3.69
CA ALA A 135 5.70 -4.88 3.53
C ALA A 135 4.60 -5.48 2.64
N SER A 136 3.34 -5.17 2.92
CA SER A 136 2.20 -5.68 2.17
C SER A 136 2.22 -5.25 0.71
N LEU A 137 2.45 -3.96 0.44
CA LEU A 137 2.50 -3.45 -0.93
C LEU A 137 3.65 -4.05 -1.74
N TRP A 138 4.84 -4.19 -1.12
CA TRP A 138 6.01 -4.73 -1.81
C TRP A 138 5.82 -6.19 -2.19
N SER A 139 5.36 -7.00 -1.25
CA SER A 139 5.05 -8.40 -1.47
C SER A 139 4.05 -8.59 -2.61
N TRP A 140 2.94 -7.83 -2.57
CA TRP A 140 1.93 -7.89 -3.62
C TRP A 140 2.48 -7.45 -4.98
N PHE A 141 3.26 -6.37 -5.00
CA PHE A 141 3.83 -5.81 -6.22
C PHE A 141 4.79 -6.80 -6.90
N GLN A 142 5.69 -7.44 -6.14
CA GLN A 142 6.61 -8.46 -6.65
C GLN A 142 5.87 -9.65 -7.27
N GLN A 143 4.78 -10.10 -6.63
CA GLN A 143 4.02 -11.26 -7.09
C GLN A 143 3.21 -10.99 -8.36
N ASN A 144 2.64 -9.79 -8.47
CA ASN A 144 1.64 -9.51 -9.51
C ASN A 144 2.21 -8.78 -10.74
N CYS A 145 3.34 -8.10 -10.61
CA CYS A 145 3.94 -7.40 -11.75
C CYS A 145 4.81 -8.30 -12.65
N GLY A 146 5.08 -9.56 -12.27
CA GLY A 146 5.70 -10.59 -13.14
C GLY A 146 7.11 -10.28 -13.67
N LEU A 147 7.64 -9.10 -13.36
CA LEU A 147 8.93 -8.61 -13.81
C LEU A 147 9.95 -8.78 -12.68
N ARG A 148 11.22 -9.00 -13.03
CA ARG A 148 12.30 -8.74 -12.08
C ARG A 148 12.42 -7.23 -11.91
N ILE A 149 11.63 -6.69 -10.96
CA ILE A 149 11.54 -5.25 -10.73
C ILE A 149 12.91 -4.64 -10.43
N ALA A 150 13.81 -5.42 -9.84
CA ALA A 150 15.21 -5.02 -9.61
C ALA A 150 15.98 -4.68 -10.92
N ASP A 151 15.48 -5.15 -12.07
CA ASP A 151 16.10 -4.91 -13.36
C ASP A 151 15.34 -3.86 -14.20
N CYS A 152 14.24 -3.29 -13.64
CA CYS A 152 13.38 -2.32 -14.32
C CYS A 152 13.70 -0.88 -13.90
N GLU A 153 13.67 0.02 -14.86
CA GLU A 153 13.60 1.44 -14.67
C GLU A 153 12.17 1.85 -14.28
N LEU A 154 12.00 2.71 -13.27
CA LEU A 154 10.68 3.17 -12.85
C LEU A 154 10.43 4.59 -13.33
N ILE A 155 9.42 4.76 -14.18
CA ILE A 155 8.97 6.06 -14.67
C ILE A 155 7.63 6.36 -14.01
N CYS A 156 7.65 7.25 -13.00
CA CYS A 156 6.47 7.62 -12.22
C CYS A 156 5.82 8.88 -12.82
N LEU A 157 4.61 8.73 -13.35
CA LEU A 157 3.81 9.81 -13.95
C LEU A 157 3.02 10.59 -12.89
N THR A 158 3.64 10.84 -11.75
CA THR A 158 3.07 11.58 -10.61
C THR A 158 4.10 12.57 -10.07
N PRO A 159 3.69 13.61 -9.34
CA PRO A 159 4.61 14.46 -8.59
C PRO A 159 5.47 13.64 -7.61
N PRO A 160 6.68 14.12 -7.26
CA PRO A 160 7.53 13.45 -6.27
C PRO A 160 6.96 13.58 -4.84
N PRO A 161 7.40 12.70 -3.90
CA PRO A 161 6.90 12.69 -2.52
C PRO A 161 6.97 14.02 -1.78
N GLU A 162 7.99 14.83 -2.07
CA GLU A 162 8.20 16.14 -1.44
C GLU A 162 7.10 17.14 -1.79
N GLN A 163 6.51 17.02 -2.98
CA GLN A 163 5.41 17.89 -3.41
C GLN A 163 4.04 17.39 -2.91
N VAL A 164 3.89 16.09 -2.70
CA VAL A 164 2.61 15.47 -2.32
C VAL A 164 2.77 14.47 -1.15
N PRO A 165 3.27 14.90 0.01
CA PRO A 165 3.64 14.04 1.14
C PRO A 165 2.45 13.27 1.74
N HIS A 166 1.23 13.68 1.43
CA HIS A 166 0.01 13.04 1.92
C HIS A 166 -0.61 12.03 0.93
N SER A 167 0.05 11.75 -0.19
CA SER A 167 -0.40 10.78 -1.18
C SER A 167 0.09 9.37 -0.84
N SER A 168 -0.82 8.46 -0.49
CA SER A 168 -0.48 7.04 -0.30
C SER A 168 0.00 6.37 -1.60
N LEU A 169 -0.51 6.82 -2.76
CA LEU A 169 -0.09 6.32 -4.07
C LEU A 169 1.38 6.67 -4.36
N VAL A 170 1.76 7.93 -4.13
CA VAL A 170 3.14 8.38 -4.35
C VAL A 170 4.09 7.73 -3.34
N HIS A 171 3.66 7.57 -2.08
CA HIS A 171 4.42 6.81 -1.08
C HIS A 171 4.62 5.34 -1.52
N MET A 172 3.61 4.72 -2.13
CA MET A 172 3.73 3.37 -2.69
C MET A 172 4.78 3.33 -3.81
N PHE A 173 4.75 4.26 -4.77
CA PHE A 173 5.72 4.32 -5.86
C PHE A 173 7.13 4.55 -5.35
N GLU A 174 7.31 5.42 -4.37
CA GLU A 174 8.61 5.67 -3.74
C GLU A 174 9.13 4.43 -3.00
N THR A 175 8.24 3.72 -2.30
CA THR A 175 8.61 2.44 -1.64
C THR A 175 9.06 1.40 -2.66
N VAL A 176 8.36 1.27 -3.78
CA VAL A 176 8.75 0.37 -4.87
C VAL A 176 10.11 0.80 -5.43
N ARG A 177 10.31 2.09 -5.71
CA ARG A 177 11.56 2.64 -6.21
C ARG A 177 12.76 2.33 -5.29
N HIS A 178 12.59 2.53 -3.99
CA HIS A 178 13.65 2.22 -3.00
C HIS A 178 13.95 0.73 -2.90
N LYS A 179 12.93 -0.11 -2.96
CA LYS A 179 13.09 -1.57 -2.81
C LYS A 179 13.56 -2.26 -4.09
N SER A 180 13.24 -1.69 -5.26
CA SER A 180 13.67 -2.20 -6.57
C SER A 180 15.10 -1.79 -6.94
N GLY A 181 15.68 -0.79 -6.29
CA GLY A 181 17.05 -0.32 -6.53
C GLY A 181 18.09 -1.38 -6.16
N GLY A 182 18.19 -2.44 -6.97
CA GLY A 182 19.30 -3.39 -6.94
C GLY A 182 20.59 -2.72 -7.45
N ALA A 183 21.73 -3.38 -7.22
CA ALA A 183 23.05 -2.89 -7.64
C ALA A 183 23.19 -2.64 -9.15
N SER A 184 22.23 -3.09 -9.95
CA SER A 184 22.25 -3.05 -11.43
C SER A 184 21.58 -1.81 -12.05
N VAL A 185 20.64 -1.15 -11.34
CA VAL A 185 19.94 0.04 -11.84
C VAL A 185 20.24 1.23 -10.95
N PRO A 186 21.00 2.22 -11.41
CA PRO A 186 21.24 3.44 -10.63
C PRO A 186 19.92 4.11 -10.27
N ALA A 187 19.77 4.59 -9.03
CA ALA A 187 18.61 5.35 -8.60
C ALA A 187 18.33 6.60 -9.48
N SER A 188 19.35 7.09 -10.20
CA SER A 188 19.26 8.17 -11.19
C SER A 188 18.41 7.83 -12.41
N ARG A 189 18.09 6.58 -12.67
CA ARG A 189 17.24 6.16 -13.80
C ARG A 189 15.77 6.07 -13.45
N SER A 190 15.40 6.12 -12.17
CA SER A 190 14.00 6.10 -11.75
C SER A 190 13.57 7.52 -11.37
N ALA A 191 12.59 8.08 -12.07
CA ALA A 191 12.19 9.47 -11.93
C ALA A 191 10.68 9.64 -11.69
N PHE A 192 10.34 10.67 -10.91
CA PHE A 192 8.99 11.21 -10.83
C PHE A 192 8.88 12.36 -11.83
N LEU A 193 8.03 12.23 -12.83
CA LEU A 193 7.90 13.14 -13.97
C LEU A 193 6.58 13.93 -13.95
N GLY A 194 5.79 13.81 -12.89
CA GLY A 194 4.67 14.69 -12.62
C GLY A 194 5.08 15.92 -11.84
N LYS A 195 4.23 16.92 -11.86
CA LYS A 195 4.36 18.19 -11.13
C LYS A 195 3.04 18.54 -10.47
N LEU A 196 3.11 19.18 -9.31
CA LEU A 196 1.95 19.79 -8.65
C LEU A 196 1.80 21.21 -9.20
N ALA A 197 0.66 21.52 -9.81
CA ALA A 197 0.31 22.87 -10.24
C ALA A 197 -0.17 23.73 -9.08
N ASP A 198 -0.24 25.05 -9.26
CA ASP A 198 -0.64 26.02 -8.21
C ASP A 198 -2.09 25.81 -7.74
N ASP A 199 -2.95 25.27 -8.57
CA ASP A 199 -4.34 24.91 -8.25
C ASP A 199 -4.48 23.55 -7.54
N GLY A 200 -3.36 22.84 -7.31
CA GLY A 200 -3.31 21.51 -6.72
C GLY A 200 -3.54 20.36 -7.69
N ALA A 201 -3.71 20.64 -8.99
CA ALA A 201 -3.81 19.60 -10.00
C ALA A 201 -2.45 18.93 -10.26
N TRP A 202 -2.48 17.66 -10.64
CA TRP A 202 -1.27 16.96 -11.08
C TRP A 202 -1.15 17.08 -12.60
N THR A 203 0.01 17.56 -13.04
CA THR A 203 0.37 17.69 -14.45
C THR A 203 1.58 16.84 -14.78
N LEU A 204 1.86 16.60 -16.07
CA LEU A 204 3.04 15.88 -16.52
C LEU A 204 4.07 16.84 -17.12
N ASP A 205 5.34 16.54 -16.88
CA ASP A 205 6.43 17.03 -17.68
C ASP A 205 6.55 16.17 -18.95
N PHE A 206 5.84 16.54 -20.01
CA PHE A 206 5.77 15.75 -21.23
C PHE A 206 7.13 15.58 -21.90
N GLU A 207 7.94 16.65 -21.95
CA GLU A 207 9.27 16.61 -22.57
C GLU A 207 10.20 15.65 -21.83
N ALA A 208 10.25 15.76 -20.49
CA ALA A 208 11.04 14.87 -19.67
C ALA A 208 10.51 13.43 -19.74
N THR A 209 9.19 13.23 -19.82
CA THR A 209 8.57 11.90 -19.94
C THR A 209 8.95 11.23 -21.25
N LEU A 210 8.86 11.96 -22.38
CA LEU A 210 9.25 11.43 -23.68
C LEU A 210 10.75 11.15 -23.76
N ALA A 211 11.59 12.02 -23.19
CA ALA A 211 13.03 11.80 -23.13
C ALA A 211 13.37 10.50 -22.36
N ALA A 212 12.74 10.27 -21.21
CA ALA A 212 12.93 9.05 -20.41
C ALA A 212 12.46 7.80 -21.18
N LEU A 213 11.31 7.86 -21.87
CA LEU A 213 10.81 6.76 -22.68
C LEU A 213 11.74 6.45 -23.88
N HIS A 214 12.24 7.46 -24.57
CA HIS A 214 13.19 7.29 -25.67
C HIS A 214 14.51 6.69 -25.19
N GLU A 215 15.03 7.14 -24.05
CA GLU A 215 16.26 6.58 -23.46
C GLU A 215 16.07 5.11 -23.10
N SER A 216 14.95 4.76 -22.47
CA SER A 216 14.61 3.39 -22.15
C SER A 216 14.56 2.49 -23.40
N LEU A 217 13.92 2.95 -24.47
CA LEU A 217 13.87 2.22 -25.74
C LEU A 217 15.25 2.06 -26.36
N ALA A 218 16.08 3.13 -26.34
CA ALA A 218 17.43 3.10 -26.90
C ALA A 218 18.37 2.16 -26.17
N THR A 219 18.27 2.12 -24.83
CA THR A 219 19.10 1.27 -23.96
C THR A 219 18.59 -0.18 -23.88
N ARG A 220 17.38 -0.44 -24.34
CA ARG A 220 16.68 -1.74 -24.24
C ARG A 220 16.54 -2.23 -22.77
N HIS A 221 16.58 -1.33 -21.81
CA HIS A 221 16.27 -1.69 -20.43
C HIS A 221 14.75 -1.75 -20.26
N PRO A 222 14.24 -2.77 -19.57
CA PRO A 222 12.82 -2.83 -19.28
C PRO A 222 12.43 -1.66 -18.38
N SER A 223 11.34 -0.96 -18.72
CA SER A 223 10.80 0.14 -17.93
C SER A 223 9.40 -0.18 -17.46
N LEU A 224 9.09 0.27 -16.26
CA LEU A 224 7.75 0.18 -15.69
C LEU A 224 7.19 1.59 -15.50
N LEU A 225 6.10 1.90 -16.19
CA LEU A 225 5.38 3.14 -16.04
C LEU A 225 4.34 3.00 -14.93
N LEU A 226 4.41 3.90 -13.96
CA LEU A 226 3.50 3.98 -12.83
C LEU A 226 2.78 5.33 -12.82
N GLY A 227 1.47 5.33 -12.71
CA GLY A 227 0.70 6.58 -12.73
C GLY A 227 -0.77 6.38 -12.38
N THR A 228 -1.51 7.49 -12.40
CA THR A 228 -2.97 7.46 -12.34
C THR A 228 -3.55 7.21 -13.73
N ALA A 229 -4.82 6.79 -13.81
CA ALA A 229 -5.51 6.69 -15.09
C ALA A 229 -5.45 8.01 -15.88
N PHE A 230 -5.62 9.15 -15.21
CA PHE A 230 -5.55 10.47 -15.85
C PHE A 230 -4.13 10.79 -16.37
N SER A 231 -3.08 10.41 -15.64
CA SER A 231 -1.70 10.62 -16.12
C SER A 231 -1.45 9.89 -17.44
N PHE A 232 -1.97 8.66 -17.57
CA PHE A 232 -1.88 7.89 -18.82
C PHE A 232 -2.71 8.50 -19.96
N VAL A 233 -3.95 8.96 -19.66
CA VAL A 233 -4.78 9.66 -20.67
C VAL A 233 -4.06 10.90 -21.18
N HIS A 234 -3.56 11.76 -20.28
CA HIS A 234 -2.84 12.97 -20.67
C HIS A 234 -1.57 12.67 -21.50
N LEU A 235 -0.84 11.60 -21.15
CA LEU A 235 0.32 11.19 -21.94
C LEU A 235 -0.09 10.73 -23.34
N LEU A 236 -1.14 9.92 -23.47
CA LEU A 236 -1.63 9.40 -24.75
C LEU A 236 -2.23 10.51 -25.64
N ASP A 237 -2.88 11.50 -25.06
CA ASP A 237 -3.42 12.65 -25.79
C ASP A 237 -2.30 13.58 -26.32
N TYR A 238 -1.13 13.55 -25.70
CA TYR A 238 0.03 14.33 -26.12
C TYR A 238 0.85 13.64 -27.22
N LEU A 239 0.81 12.30 -27.32
CA LEU A 239 1.52 11.51 -28.36
C LEU A 239 0.83 11.56 -29.70
#